data_e55b12ce1961d09266d295a169527186
#
_entry.id   e55b12ce1961d09266d295a169527186
#
_cell.length_a   1.000
_cell.length_b   1.000
_cell.length_c   1.000
_cell.angle_alpha   90.00
_cell.angle_beta   90.00
_cell.angle_gamma   90.00
#
_symmetry.space_group_name_H-M   'P 1'
#
loop_
_entity.id
_entity.type
_entity.pdbx_description
1 polymer ?
#
loop_
_entity_poly.entity_id
_entity_poly.type
_entity_poly.pdbx_seq_one_letter_code
_entity_poly.pdbx_strand_id
1 'polypeptide(L)'
;MANGTELRGIALEILLEITQEKEYSHLAIRNALNKVQYLPKQDRAFINRLVEGTLEYMLRIDYILNQFSSVRVNKMKPVIRNILRSGVYQLMFMDSVPDSAACNEAVKLAQKKGFYS
;
A
#
# COMPACT_ATOMS: atom_id res chain seq x y z
N MET A 1 14.82 13.87 -2.95
CA MET A 1 13.58 13.34 -3.52
C MET A 1 13.32 11.94 -2.99
N ALA A 2 12.11 11.69 -2.52
CA ALA A 2 11.77 10.37 -2.00
C ALA A 2 11.74 9.34 -3.13
N ASN A 3 12.23 8.13 -2.87
CA ASN A 3 12.18 7.05 -3.85
C ASN A 3 10.86 6.28 -3.76
N GLY A 4 10.64 5.37 -4.72
CA GLY A 4 9.41 4.61 -4.78
C GLY A 4 9.13 3.75 -3.55
N THR A 5 10.17 3.24 -2.90
CA THR A 5 10.02 2.45 -1.68
C THR A 5 9.53 3.32 -0.53
N GLU A 6 10.07 4.53 -0.41
CA GLU A 6 9.62 5.46 0.64
C GLU A 6 8.15 5.83 0.48
N LEU A 7 7.73 6.16 -0.74
CA LEU A 7 6.35 6.55 -1.00
C LEU A 7 5.38 5.42 -0.68
N ARG A 8 5.72 4.21 -1.09
CA ARG A 8 4.90 3.03 -0.81
C ARG A 8 4.92 2.67 0.67
N GLY A 9 6.04 2.95 1.35
CA GLY A 9 6.15 2.76 2.79
C GLY A 9 5.23 3.69 3.56
N ILE A 10 5.13 4.95 3.14
CA ILE A 10 4.20 5.91 3.75
C ILE A 10 2.76 5.43 3.54
N ALA A 11 2.43 4.99 2.32
CA ALA A 11 1.10 4.46 2.03
C ALA A 11 0.79 3.23 2.92
N LEU A 12 1.78 2.36 3.11
CA LEU A 12 1.61 1.19 3.97
C LEU A 12 1.28 1.59 5.41
N GLU A 13 2.01 2.56 5.97
CA GLU A 13 1.75 3.01 7.33
C GLU A 13 0.33 3.57 7.48
N ILE A 14 -0.13 4.31 6.47
CA ILE A 14 -1.50 4.84 6.48
C ILE A 14 -2.52 3.70 6.45
N LEU A 15 -2.30 2.71 5.57
CA LEU A 15 -3.18 1.55 5.48
C LEU A 15 -3.23 0.78 6.80
N LEU A 16 -2.10 0.64 7.48
CA LEU A 16 -2.06 -0.04 8.77
C LEU A 16 -2.86 0.72 9.82
N GLU A 17 -2.76 2.04 9.86
CA GLU A 17 -3.55 2.85 10.79
C GLU A 17 -5.05 2.66 10.56
N ILE A 18 -5.46 2.64 9.29
CA ILE A 18 -6.87 2.51 8.94
C ILE A 18 -7.39 1.10 9.23
N THR A 19 -6.64 0.07 8.80
CA THR A 19 -7.13 -1.31 8.85
C THR A 19 -6.91 -1.98 10.20
N GLN A 20 -5.85 -1.62 10.92
CA GLN A 20 -5.51 -2.25 12.19
C GLN A 20 -5.91 -1.40 13.40
N GLU A 21 -5.73 -0.08 13.31
CA GLU A 21 -6.05 0.81 14.42
C GLU A 21 -7.42 1.44 14.27
N LYS A 22 -8.11 1.14 13.17
CA LYS A 22 -9.47 1.58 12.88
C LYS A 22 -9.64 3.10 12.86
N GLU A 23 -8.59 3.80 12.44
CA GLU A 23 -8.65 5.24 12.25
C GLU A 23 -9.53 5.56 11.05
N TYR A 24 -10.22 6.70 11.08
CA TYR A 24 -10.99 7.15 9.93
C TYR A 24 -10.04 7.44 8.77
N SER A 25 -10.38 6.92 7.58
CA SER A 25 -9.47 6.96 6.43
C SER A 25 -9.08 8.38 6.05
N HIS A 26 -10.04 9.31 5.96
CA HIS A 26 -9.71 10.68 5.56
C HIS A 26 -8.85 11.41 6.59
N LEU A 27 -8.99 11.08 7.87
CA LEU A 27 -8.15 11.67 8.92
C LEU A 27 -6.73 11.12 8.87
N ALA A 28 -6.61 9.80 8.73
CA ALA A 28 -5.29 9.16 8.65
C ALA A 28 -4.51 9.67 7.44
N ILE A 29 -5.17 9.77 6.30
CA ILE A 29 -4.54 10.26 5.06
C ILE A 29 -4.12 11.72 5.24
N ARG A 30 -5.02 12.58 5.68
CA ARG A 30 -4.73 14.00 5.85
C ARG A 30 -3.58 14.23 6.82
N ASN A 31 -3.61 13.57 7.97
CA ASN A 31 -2.56 13.73 8.98
C ASN A 31 -1.21 13.28 8.46
N ALA A 32 -1.17 12.15 7.76
CA ALA A 32 0.07 11.63 7.20
C ALA A 32 0.62 12.55 6.12
N LEU A 33 -0.23 13.04 5.22
CA LEU A 33 0.21 13.94 4.14
C LEU A 33 0.67 15.28 4.68
N ASN A 34 0.06 15.76 5.77
CA ASN A 34 0.51 17.00 6.42
C ASN A 34 1.93 16.87 6.99
N LYS A 35 2.32 15.68 7.42
CA LYS A 35 3.67 15.43 7.94
C LYS A 35 4.72 15.36 6.85
N VAL A 36 4.33 15.19 5.60
CA VAL A 36 5.24 15.04 4.47
C VAL A 36 5.04 16.12 3.41
N GLN A 37 4.71 17.33 3.84
CA GLN A 37 4.51 18.44 2.90
C GLN A 37 5.78 18.83 2.15
N TYR A 38 6.94 18.40 2.65
CA TYR A 38 8.20 18.63 1.95
C TYR A 38 8.31 17.80 0.66
N LEU A 39 7.46 16.78 0.50
CA LEU A 39 7.46 15.97 -0.72
C LEU A 39 6.82 16.76 -1.87
N PRO A 40 7.26 16.52 -3.11
CA PRO A 40 6.61 17.10 -4.27
C PRO A 40 5.13 16.77 -4.30
N LYS A 41 4.33 17.66 -4.86
CA LYS A 41 2.88 17.49 -4.95
C LYS A 41 2.50 16.15 -5.62
N GLN A 42 3.22 15.78 -6.68
CA GLN A 42 2.93 14.54 -7.40
C GLN A 42 3.20 13.30 -6.55
N ASP A 43 4.19 13.36 -5.66
CA ASP A 43 4.47 12.25 -4.75
C ASP A 43 3.37 12.10 -3.71
N ARG A 44 2.88 13.22 -3.17
CA ARG A 44 1.77 13.20 -2.23
C ARG A 44 0.50 12.68 -2.90
N ALA A 45 0.28 13.07 -4.17
CA ALA A 45 -0.85 12.58 -4.94
C ALA A 45 -0.76 11.07 -5.18
N PHE A 46 0.45 10.56 -5.43
CA PHE A 46 0.67 9.12 -5.59
C PHE A 46 0.28 8.36 -4.31
N ILE A 47 0.76 8.84 -3.16
CA ILE A 47 0.44 8.23 -1.87
C ILE A 47 -1.07 8.22 -1.65
N ASN A 48 -1.71 9.36 -1.88
CA ASN A 48 -3.15 9.49 -1.68
C ASN A 48 -3.93 8.54 -2.58
N ARG A 49 -3.57 8.48 -3.85
CA ARG A 49 -4.23 7.59 -4.80
C ARG A 49 -4.06 6.13 -4.42
N LEU A 50 -2.83 5.76 -4.00
CA LEU A 50 -2.54 4.37 -3.64
C LEU A 50 -3.36 3.94 -2.43
N VAL A 51 -3.43 4.78 -1.40
CA VAL A 51 -4.20 4.47 -0.20
C VAL A 51 -5.68 4.43 -0.49
N GLU A 52 -6.23 5.49 -1.08
CA GLU A 52 -7.67 5.58 -1.36
C GLU A 52 -8.13 4.48 -2.31
N GLY A 53 -7.36 4.22 -3.36
CA GLY A 53 -7.71 3.19 -4.33
C GLY A 53 -7.68 1.80 -3.73
N THR A 54 -6.67 1.51 -2.92
CA THR A 54 -6.57 0.21 -2.24
C THR A 54 -7.77 0.00 -1.33
N LEU A 55 -8.17 1.02 -0.58
CA LEU A 55 -9.33 0.92 0.30
C LEU A 55 -10.63 0.74 -0.49
N GLU A 56 -10.79 1.50 -1.56
CA GLU A 56 -12.00 1.44 -2.38
C GLU A 56 -12.23 0.06 -2.97
N TYR A 57 -11.17 -0.58 -3.44
CA TYR A 57 -11.26 -1.88 -4.11
C TYR A 57 -10.83 -3.03 -3.22
N MET A 58 -10.75 -2.83 -1.91
CA MET A 58 -10.21 -3.82 -0.99
C MET A 58 -10.89 -5.19 -1.05
N LEU A 59 -12.22 -5.20 -1.10
CA LEU A 59 -12.94 -6.48 -1.16
C LEU A 59 -12.59 -7.25 -2.42
N ARG A 60 -12.53 -6.55 -3.55
CA ARG A 60 -12.17 -7.17 -4.83
C ARG A 60 -10.72 -7.64 -4.84
N ILE A 61 -9.83 -6.82 -4.27
CA ILE A 61 -8.41 -7.15 -4.17
C ILE A 61 -8.22 -8.38 -3.30
N ASP A 62 -8.90 -8.44 -2.16
CA ASP A 62 -8.80 -9.59 -1.26
C ASP A 62 -9.34 -10.86 -1.91
N TYR A 63 -10.41 -10.74 -2.69
CA TYR A 63 -10.93 -11.88 -3.44
C TYR A 63 -9.88 -12.41 -4.41
N ILE A 64 -9.22 -11.52 -5.15
CA ILE A 64 -8.17 -11.91 -6.10
C ILE A 64 -6.99 -12.56 -5.37
N LEU A 65 -6.54 -11.97 -4.27
CA LEU A 65 -5.44 -12.53 -3.49
C LEU A 65 -5.77 -13.93 -2.99
N ASN A 66 -7.01 -14.15 -2.53
CA ASN A 66 -7.43 -15.46 -2.07
C ASN A 66 -7.46 -16.53 -3.18
N GLN A 67 -7.58 -16.10 -4.45
CA GLN A 67 -7.54 -17.05 -5.58
C GLN A 67 -6.11 -17.54 -5.87
N PHE A 68 -5.11 -16.72 -5.61
CA PHE A 68 -3.72 -17.01 -5.98
C PHE A 68 -2.80 -17.34 -4.81
N SER A 69 -3.21 -17.03 -3.59
CA SER A 69 -2.38 -17.28 -2.42
C SER A 69 -2.79 -18.57 -1.72
N SER A 70 -1.81 -19.34 -1.24
CA SER A 70 -2.08 -20.52 -0.43
C SER A 70 -2.55 -20.15 0.98
N VAL A 71 -2.26 -18.92 1.40
CA VAL A 71 -2.69 -18.42 2.70
C VAL A 71 -3.80 -17.40 2.46
N ARG A 72 -4.90 -17.53 3.18
CA ARG A 72 -6.01 -16.59 3.04
C ARG A 72 -5.63 -15.22 3.62
N VAL A 73 -6.15 -14.17 2.98
CA VAL A 73 -5.81 -12.79 3.33
C VAL A 73 -6.03 -12.51 4.82
N ASN A 74 -7.14 -13.01 5.38
CA ASN A 74 -7.44 -12.76 6.79
C ASN A 74 -6.52 -13.50 7.77
N LYS A 75 -5.68 -14.41 7.27
CA LYS A 75 -4.69 -15.14 8.07
C LYS A 75 -3.29 -14.57 7.90
N MET A 76 -3.10 -13.64 6.99
CA MET A 76 -1.80 -13.00 6.77
C MET A 76 -1.49 -12.01 7.88
N LYS A 77 -0.20 -11.79 8.13
CA LYS A 77 0.21 -10.69 9.00
C LYS A 77 -0.21 -9.37 8.39
N PRO A 78 -0.68 -8.40 9.19
CA PRO A 78 -1.20 -7.14 8.66
C PRO A 78 -0.25 -6.40 7.72
N VAL A 79 1.04 -6.41 8.02
CA VAL A 79 2.04 -5.74 7.16
C VAL A 79 2.07 -6.40 5.78
N ILE A 80 2.17 -7.72 5.72
CA ILE A 80 2.19 -8.46 4.46
C ILE A 80 0.88 -8.28 3.71
N ARG A 81 -0.23 -8.41 4.42
CA ARG A 81 -1.56 -8.23 3.83
C ARG A 81 -1.68 -6.89 3.10
N ASN A 82 -1.28 -5.82 3.76
CA ASN A 82 -1.44 -4.48 3.18
C ASN A 82 -0.41 -4.19 2.08
N ILE A 83 0.78 -4.77 2.15
CA ILE A 83 1.75 -4.69 1.06
C ILE A 83 1.17 -5.35 -0.19
N LEU A 84 0.60 -6.55 -0.04
CA LEU A 84 0.01 -7.28 -1.16
C LEU A 84 -1.20 -6.54 -1.72
N ARG A 85 -2.06 -6.01 -0.86
CA ARG A 85 -3.22 -5.23 -1.29
C ARG A 85 -2.82 -4.05 -2.15
N SER A 86 -1.85 -3.26 -1.68
CA SER A 86 -1.41 -2.08 -2.43
C SER A 86 -0.69 -2.47 -3.72
N GLY A 87 0.04 -3.59 -3.70
CA GLY A 87 0.69 -4.11 -4.90
C GLY A 87 -0.32 -4.51 -5.97
N VAL A 88 -1.38 -5.22 -5.58
CA VAL A 88 -2.44 -5.61 -6.52
C VAL A 88 -3.14 -4.38 -7.08
N TYR A 89 -3.40 -3.38 -6.23
CA TYR A 89 -4.01 -2.15 -6.72
C TYR A 89 -3.15 -1.51 -7.82
N GLN A 90 -1.84 -1.44 -7.62
CA GLN A 90 -0.92 -0.88 -8.61
C GLN A 90 -0.98 -1.66 -9.92
N LEU A 91 -0.96 -2.99 -9.83
CA LEU A 91 -1.01 -3.85 -11.02
C LEU A 91 -2.30 -3.68 -11.81
N MET A 92 -3.41 -3.51 -11.12
CA MET A 92 -4.72 -3.45 -11.77
C MET A 92 -5.10 -2.07 -12.27
N PHE A 93 -4.73 -1.02 -11.54
CA PHE A 93 -5.31 0.31 -11.78
C PHE A 93 -4.30 1.42 -12.04
N MET A 94 -3.01 1.18 -11.85
CA MET A 94 -2.01 2.23 -12.02
C MET A 94 -1.11 1.93 -13.23
N ASP A 95 -1.61 2.24 -14.40
CA ASP A 95 -0.92 1.95 -15.67
C ASP A 95 0.45 2.61 -15.78
N SER A 96 0.64 3.74 -15.09
CA SER A 96 1.93 4.43 -15.11
C SER A 96 3.00 3.70 -14.28
N VAL A 97 2.61 2.71 -13.48
CA VAL A 97 3.55 1.91 -12.69
C VAL A 97 3.79 0.60 -13.44
N PRO A 98 5.03 0.34 -13.90
CA PRO A 98 5.33 -0.95 -14.52
C PRO A 98 5.11 -2.09 -13.53
N ASP A 99 4.63 -3.24 -14.04
CA ASP A 99 4.38 -4.41 -13.20
C ASP A 99 5.64 -4.84 -12.43
N SER A 100 6.80 -4.79 -13.08
CA SER A 100 8.06 -5.13 -12.43
C SER A 100 8.36 -4.18 -11.26
N ALA A 101 8.05 -2.90 -11.42
CA ALA A 101 8.27 -1.92 -10.35
C ALA A 101 7.36 -2.21 -9.15
N ALA A 102 6.08 -2.49 -9.40
CA ALA A 102 5.14 -2.81 -8.32
C ALA A 102 5.61 -4.04 -7.53
N CYS A 103 6.03 -5.09 -8.23
CA CYS A 103 6.50 -6.32 -7.59
C CYS A 103 7.80 -6.12 -6.83
N ASN A 104 8.77 -5.45 -7.46
CA ASN A 104 10.07 -5.22 -6.84
C ASN A 104 9.95 -4.34 -5.58
N GLU A 105 9.12 -3.30 -5.66
CA GLU A 105 8.92 -2.41 -4.51
C GLU A 105 8.20 -3.13 -3.36
N ALA A 106 7.28 -4.05 -3.68
CA ALA A 106 6.61 -4.86 -2.66
C ALA A 106 7.62 -5.73 -1.91
N VAL A 107 8.54 -6.37 -2.65
CA VAL A 107 9.58 -7.21 -2.04
C VAL A 107 10.51 -6.37 -1.18
N LYS A 108 10.96 -5.22 -1.68
CA LYS A 108 11.84 -4.32 -0.91
C LYS A 108 11.17 -3.85 0.37
N LEU A 109 9.89 -3.51 0.29
CA LEU A 109 9.13 -3.03 1.44
C LEU A 109 8.98 -4.13 2.50
N ALA A 110 8.70 -5.37 2.06
CA ALA A 110 8.60 -6.50 2.95
C ALA A 110 9.93 -6.76 3.66
N GLN A 111 11.04 -6.72 2.92
CA GLN A 111 12.37 -6.90 3.49
C GLN A 111 12.70 -5.81 4.50
N LYS A 112 12.36 -4.56 4.18
CA LYS A 112 12.60 -3.44 5.08
C LYS A 112 11.84 -3.59 6.38
N LYS A 113 10.68 -4.26 6.36
CA LYS A 113 9.89 -4.53 7.56
C LYS A 113 10.28 -5.84 8.25
N GLY A 114 11.34 -6.51 7.79
CA GLY A 114 11.88 -7.70 8.44
C GLY A 114 11.30 -9.03 7.95
N PHE A 115 10.59 -9.03 6.84
CA PHE A 115 10.04 -10.27 6.27
C PHE A 115 10.94 -10.75 5.14
N TYR A 116 11.65 -11.84 5.37
CA TYR A 116 12.51 -12.46 4.37
C TYR A 116 11.89 -13.80 3.96
N SER A 117 11.98 -14.12 2.69
CA SER A 117 11.42 -15.36 2.15
C SER A 117 12.17 -16.60 2.62
#